data_438c620a1e2a975753e193cc938ad0cf
#
_entry.id   438c620a1e2a975753e193cc938ad0cf
#
_cell.length_a   1.000
_cell.length_b   1.000
_cell.length_c   1.000
_cell.angle_alpha   90.00
_cell.angle_beta   90.00
_cell.angle_gamma   90.00
#
_symmetry.space_group_name_H-M   'P 1'
#
loop_
_entity.id
_entity.type
_entity.pdbx_description
1 polymer ?
#
loop_
_entity_poly.entity_id
_entity_poly.type
_entity_poly.pdbx_seq_one_letter_code
_entity_poly.pdbx_strand_id
1 'polypeptide(L)'
;MKKAPTIRTRKRGEKWYYSFEAGMLDGKRKQVAKGGFVTEAAAKEAGMEAYISWKHGNISIVSERITLADFLHNWLENAIRPNVKRNTYTNYKISIDKRTIPYIGNKIIQELRPLDIDQWMNQLARKGMAKGTLSITKGVLSAALNYAIYPAELISANPSLAIKVPRSAPRKVTKRTIITPEQLAALLDEFPVGHKYRIPVLLAYHTGARIGEILGLEWQDIDLDKKSVRIRQQLQNCRDVQVYFFESPKTESSYRDFYIDSKLVSELKKWKTAQGAARMKRGEAYQLIYEDKGRQVFSLPVSEDCPAGAVYKDLVCTDQTGLFIKYPALSRVLRRFGLNAHSFRHTHTTELAAYGALPTDIAARLGHHDATMVNKLYAHDTEAMKQATVSIIEKSIVRYQ
;
A
#
# COMPACT_ATOMS: atom_id res chain seq x y z
N MET A 1 8.22 1.12 53.21
CA MET A 1 6.92 0.51 52.84
C MET A 1 5.90 1.61 52.50
N LYS A 2 5.40 1.66 51.25
CA LYS A 2 4.33 2.64 50.88
C LYS A 2 3.04 2.18 51.52
N LYS A 3 2.39 3.08 52.34
CA LYS A 3 1.10 2.81 53.00
C LYS A 3 0.09 2.23 52.01
N ALA A 4 -0.70 1.23 52.46
CA ALA A 4 -1.84 0.73 51.72
C ALA A 4 -2.83 1.88 51.39
N PRO A 5 -3.44 1.87 50.21
CA PRO A 5 -4.36 2.94 49.81
C PRO A 5 -5.60 2.92 50.69
N THR A 6 -6.02 4.10 51.14
CA THR A 6 -7.26 4.24 51.86
C THR A 6 -8.41 4.38 50.87
N ILE A 7 -9.16 3.26 50.68
CA ILE A 7 -10.43 3.33 49.97
C ILE A 7 -11.46 3.90 50.88
N ARG A 8 -12.02 5.05 50.53
CA ARG A 8 -13.05 5.70 51.30
C ARG A 8 -14.42 5.32 50.77
N THR A 9 -15.30 4.86 51.65
CA THR A 9 -16.73 4.65 51.35
C THR A 9 -17.59 5.74 51.94
N ARG A 10 -18.65 6.12 51.21
CA ARG A 10 -19.60 7.14 51.64
C ARG A 10 -21.01 6.77 51.17
N LYS A 11 -21.99 6.90 52.07
CA LYS A 11 -23.41 6.76 51.74
C LYS A 11 -23.99 8.10 51.22
N ARG A 12 -24.72 8.04 50.09
CA ARG A 12 -25.52 9.16 49.58
C ARG A 12 -26.93 8.68 49.25
N GLY A 13 -27.92 9.09 50.01
CA GLY A 13 -29.26 8.53 49.96
C GLY A 13 -29.23 7.04 50.35
N GLU A 14 -29.85 6.16 49.59
CA GLU A 14 -29.89 4.73 49.83
C GLU A 14 -28.71 3.95 49.28
N LYS A 15 -27.78 4.61 48.58
CA LYS A 15 -26.66 3.96 47.85
C LYS A 15 -25.30 4.32 48.41
N TRP A 16 -24.38 3.35 48.35
CA TRP A 16 -23.00 3.50 48.77
C TRP A 16 -22.09 3.83 47.55
N TYR A 17 -21.03 4.60 47.84
CA TYR A 17 -20.00 5.03 46.90
C TYR A 17 -18.63 4.70 47.47
N TYR A 18 -17.69 4.32 46.55
CA TYR A 18 -16.27 4.29 46.93
C TYR A 18 -15.51 5.43 46.26
N SER A 19 -14.37 5.77 46.88
CA SER A 19 -13.39 6.66 46.25
C SER A 19 -11.98 6.40 46.75
N PHE A 20 -10.98 6.58 45.89
CA PHE A 20 -9.56 6.54 46.24
C PHE A 20 -8.77 7.58 45.44
N GLU A 21 -7.60 8.00 45.98
CA GLU A 21 -6.71 8.94 45.30
C GLU A 21 -5.87 8.24 44.26
N ALA A 22 -5.94 8.72 43.02
CA ALA A 22 -5.24 8.19 41.85
C ALA A 22 -3.97 9.01 41.49
N GLY A 23 -3.47 9.86 42.38
CA GLY A 23 -2.27 10.68 42.18
C GLY A 23 -2.53 12.08 41.69
N MET A 24 -1.49 12.75 41.17
CA MET A 24 -1.53 14.11 40.63
C MET A 24 -1.55 14.05 39.10
N LEU A 25 -2.48 14.75 38.45
CA LEU A 25 -2.51 14.98 37.02
C LEU A 25 -2.63 16.48 36.78
N ASP A 26 -1.74 17.06 35.96
CA ASP A 26 -1.67 18.51 35.66
C ASP A 26 -1.66 19.37 36.92
N GLY A 27 -0.92 18.95 37.93
CA GLY A 27 -0.83 19.71 39.20
C GLY A 27 -2.06 19.62 40.13
N LYS A 28 -3.11 18.86 39.74
CA LYS A 28 -4.34 18.68 40.54
C LYS A 28 -4.45 17.23 41.02
N ARG A 29 -4.90 17.07 42.30
CA ARG A 29 -5.21 15.74 42.84
C ARG A 29 -6.38 15.12 42.09
N LYS A 30 -6.20 13.94 41.54
CA LYS A 30 -7.27 13.15 40.91
C LYS A 30 -7.77 12.07 41.84
N GLN A 31 -9.09 11.94 41.89
CA GLN A 31 -9.79 10.94 42.67
C GLN A 31 -10.68 10.09 41.77
N VAL A 32 -10.59 8.78 41.92
CA VAL A 32 -11.51 7.82 41.27
C VAL A 32 -12.65 7.56 42.25
N ALA A 33 -13.89 7.72 41.78
CA ALA A 33 -15.09 7.47 42.58
C ALA A 33 -16.17 6.79 41.72
N LYS A 34 -16.90 5.85 42.33
CA LYS A 34 -18.06 5.21 41.70
C LYS A 34 -19.09 4.88 42.75
N GLY A 35 -20.38 5.00 42.37
CA GLY A 35 -21.49 4.74 43.27
C GLY A 35 -22.53 3.80 42.69
N GLY A 36 -23.61 3.57 43.46
CA GLY A 36 -24.71 2.72 43.03
C GLY A 36 -24.78 1.38 43.76
N PHE A 37 -23.91 1.18 44.79
CA PHE A 37 -23.84 -0.08 45.53
C PHE A 37 -24.90 -0.09 46.66
N VAL A 38 -25.46 -1.30 46.90
CA VAL A 38 -26.52 -1.49 47.89
C VAL A 38 -25.94 -1.55 49.32
N THR A 39 -24.71 -2.06 49.49
CA THR A 39 -24.04 -2.20 50.77
C THR A 39 -22.67 -1.53 50.76
N GLU A 40 -22.19 -1.18 51.98
CA GLU A 40 -20.82 -0.66 52.14
C GLU A 40 -19.76 -1.69 51.77
N ALA A 41 -19.99 -2.94 52.11
CA ALA A 41 -19.07 -4.03 51.75
C ALA A 41 -18.89 -4.17 50.26
N ALA A 42 -19.99 -4.15 49.47
CA ALA A 42 -19.94 -4.20 48.00
C ALA A 42 -19.25 -2.96 47.39
N ALA A 43 -19.44 -1.77 47.97
CA ALA A 43 -18.72 -0.58 47.55
C ALA A 43 -17.23 -0.65 47.82
N LYS A 44 -16.84 -1.19 48.99
CA LYS A 44 -15.42 -1.37 49.40
C LYS A 44 -14.71 -2.40 48.52
N GLU A 45 -15.35 -3.54 48.25
CA GLU A 45 -14.84 -4.60 47.38
C GLU A 45 -14.61 -4.10 45.96
N ALA A 46 -15.62 -3.46 45.34
CA ALA A 46 -15.53 -2.84 44.05
C ALA A 46 -14.46 -1.71 43.98
N GLY A 47 -14.28 -0.98 45.09
CA GLY A 47 -13.24 0.02 45.24
C GLY A 47 -11.83 -0.58 45.28
N MET A 48 -11.68 -1.76 45.91
CA MET A 48 -10.42 -2.47 45.94
C MET A 48 -10.05 -3.05 44.58
N GLU A 49 -10.99 -3.67 43.89
CA GLU A 49 -10.81 -4.13 42.49
C GLU A 49 -10.43 -2.96 41.54
N ALA A 50 -11.13 -1.85 41.65
CA ALA A 50 -10.83 -0.65 40.85
C ALA A 50 -9.43 -0.09 41.16
N TYR A 51 -9.00 -0.11 42.42
CA TYR A 51 -7.66 0.31 42.82
C TYR A 51 -6.58 -0.67 42.30
N ILE A 52 -6.79 -1.95 42.38
CA ILE A 52 -5.88 -2.98 41.84
C ILE A 52 -5.76 -2.78 40.31
N SER A 53 -6.87 -2.64 39.59
CA SER A 53 -6.91 -2.38 38.18
C SER A 53 -6.16 -1.09 37.81
N TRP A 54 -6.36 -0.02 38.57
CA TRP A 54 -5.64 1.24 38.37
C TRP A 54 -4.13 1.09 38.62
N LYS A 55 -3.74 0.41 39.71
CA LYS A 55 -2.34 0.16 40.07
C LYS A 55 -1.58 -0.66 39.01
N HIS A 56 -2.26 -1.56 38.33
CA HIS A 56 -1.72 -2.36 37.23
C HIS A 56 -1.83 -1.69 35.84
N GLY A 57 -2.19 -0.40 35.78
CA GLY A 57 -2.33 0.34 34.53
C GLY A 57 -3.60 0.02 33.73
N ASN A 58 -4.53 -0.75 34.31
CA ASN A 58 -5.75 -1.17 33.65
C ASN A 58 -6.89 -0.15 33.72
N ILE A 59 -6.74 0.97 34.44
CA ILE A 59 -7.65 2.10 34.46
C ILE A 59 -6.86 3.32 34.00
N SER A 60 -7.05 3.72 32.77
CA SER A 60 -6.60 5.03 32.29
C SER A 60 -7.46 6.11 32.96
N ILE A 61 -6.82 7.12 33.55
CA ILE A 61 -7.50 8.30 34.16
C ILE A 61 -7.95 9.29 33.05
N VAL A 62 -8.02 8.86 31.81
CA VAL A 62 -8.49 9.70 30.71
C VAL A 62 -9.98 9.96 30.89
N SER A 63 -10.31 11.19 31.22
CA SER A 63 -11.66 11.62 31.61
C SER A 63 -12.63 11.80 30.46
N GLU A 64 -12.19 11.71 29.22
CA GLU A 64 -13.06 11.87 28.06
C GLU A 64 -13.35 10.52 27.40
N ARG A 65 -14.65 10.19 27.37
CA ARG A 65 -15.16 9.06 26.59
C ARG A 65 -15.12 9.48 25.13
N ILE A 66 -14.20 8.89 24.38
CA ILE A 66 -14.02 9.19 22.96
C ILE A 66 -14.61 8.06 22.10
N THR A 67 -15.32 8.41 21.04
CA THR A 67 -15.80 7.40 20.08
C THR A 67 -14.64 6.84 19.27
N LEU A 68 -14.78 5.58 18.81
CA LEU A 68 -13.80 4.98 17.90
C LEU A 68 -13.66 5.79 16.61
N ALA A 69 -14.74 6.40 16.10
CA ALA A 69 -14.72 7.26 14.93
C ALA A 69 -13.84 8.48 15.12
N ASP A 70 -14.04 9.23 16.21
CA ASP A 70 -13.27 10.45 16.51
C ASP A 70 -11.79 10.11 16.73
N PHE A 71 -11.52 9.03 17.45
CA PHE A 71 -10.15 8.54 17.66
C PHE A 71 -9.48 8.16 16.32
N LEU A 72 -10.16 7.40 15.47
CA LEU A 72 -9.59 6.94 14.18
C LEU A 72 -9.32 8.11 13.22
N HIS A 73 -10.19 9.13 13.17
CA HIS A 73 -9.95 10.32 12.37
C HIS A 73 -8.78 11.14 12.92
N ASN A 74 -8.71 11.34 14.23
CA ASN A 74 -7.58 12.04 14.87
C ASN A 74 -6.25 11.30 14.60
N TRP A 75 -6.21 9.99 14.82
CA TRP A 75 -5.05 9.15 14.54
C TRP A 75 -4.63 9.21 13.07
N LEU A 76 -5.59 9.16 12.15
CA LEU A 76 -5.32 9.20 10.71
C LEU A 76 -4.66 10.51 10.29
N GLU A 77 -5.16 11.66 10.79
CA GLU A 77 -4.66 12.98 10.41
C GLU A 77 -3.32 13.30 11.10
N ASN A 78 -3.21 13.03 12.39
CA ASN A 78 -2.08 13.50 13.19
C ASN A 78 -0.92 12.48 13.27
N ALA A 79 -1.22 11.18 13.30
CA ALA A 79 -0.19 10.16 13.41
C ALA A 79 0.17 9.51 12.06
N ILE A 80 -0.78 9.31 11.17
CA ILE A 80 -0.54 8.58 9.92
C ILE A 80 -0.17 9.52 8.77
N ARG A 81 -0.94 10.57 8.53
CA ARG A 81 -0.75 11.48 7.40
C ARG A 81 0.68 12.03 7.26
N PRO A 82 1.37 12.46 8.33
CA PRO A 82 2.74 12.96 8.22
C PRO A 82 3.78 11.88 7.90
N ASN A 83 3.48 10.61 8.24
CA ASN A 83 4.47 9.54 8.29
C ASN A 83 4.35 8.50 7.15
N VAL A 84 3.35 8.60 6.28
CA VAL A 84 3.12 7.63 5.22
C VAL A 84 2.95 8.28 3.85
N LYS A 85 3.22 7.50 2.78
CA LYS A 85 2.97 7.95 1.42
C LYS A 85 1.47 8.13 1.16
N ARG A 86 1.10 9.06 0.27
CA ARG A 86 -0.28 9.44 -0.09
C ARG A 86 -1.20 8.23 -0.31
N ASN A 87 -0.80 7.26 -1.12
CA ASN A 87 -1.62 6.08 -1.39
C ASN A 87 -1.82 5.17 -0.16
N THR A 88 -0.88 5.14 0.77
CA THR A 88 -1.04 4.42 2.05
C THR A 88 -2.07 5.14 2.92
N TYR A 89 -1.96 6.47 3.04
CA TYR A 89 -2.95 7.28 3.74
C TYR A 89 -4.36 7.08 3.15
N THR A 90 -4.52 7.17 1.82
CA THR A 90 -5.80 6.93 1.13
C THR A 90 -6.36 5.54 1.42
N ASN A 91 -5.53 4.50 1.42
CA ASN A 91 -5.97 3.14 1.75
C ASN A 91 -6.41 3.01 3.23
N TYR A 92 -5.72 3.67 4.14
CA TYR A 92 -6.10 3.74 5.56
C TYR A 92 -7.43 4.48 5.72
N LYS A 93 -7.56 5.65 5.07
CA LYS A 93 -8.80 6.43 5.05
C LYS A 93 -10.00 5.61 4.54
N ILE A 94 -9.84 4.91 3.42
CA ILE A 94 -10.88 4.02 2.89
C ILE A 94 -11.23 2.90 3.88
N SER A 95 -10.24 2.30 4.54
CA SER A 95 -10.47 1.26 5.55
C SER A 95 -11.24 1.80 6.75
N ILE A 96 -10.94 3.00 7.19
CA ILE A 96 -11.59 3.68 8.31
C ILE A 96 -13.00 4.12 7.91
N ASP A 97 -13.14 4.98 6.90
CA ASP A 97 -14.40 5.65 6.57
C ASP A 97 -15.46 4.71 5.97
N LYS A 98 -15.02 3.75 5.16
CA LYS A 98 -15.95 2.88 4.41
C LYS A 98 -16.15 1.51 5.03
N ARG A 99 -15.24 1.05 5.90
CA ARG A 99 -15.26 -0.33 6.36
C ARG A 99 -15.26 -0.49 7.88
N THR A 100 -14.84 0.54 8.65
CA THR A 100 -14.77 0.47 10.11
C THR A 100 -15.84 1.35 10.76
N ILE A 101 -15.83 2.65 10.50
CA ILE A 101 -16.73 3.62 11.13
C ILE A 101 -18.21 3.28 10.93
N PRO A 102 -18.71 2.89 9.73
CA PRO A 102 -20.13 2.59 9.54
C PRO A 102 -20.67 1.42 10.37
N TYR A 103 -19.79 0.64 11.00
CA TYR A 103 -20.18 -0.57 11.73
C TYR A 103 -19.92 -0.49 13.24
N ILE A 104 -18.77 0.04 13.62
CA ILE A 104 -18.32 0.10 15.03
C ILE A 104 -17.83 1.48 15.46
N GLY A 105 -17.92 2.49 14.60
CA GLY A 105 -17.39 3.84 14.87
C GLY A 105 -18.04 4.56 16.04
N ASN A 106 -19.31 4.28 16.33
CA ASN A 106 -20.07 4.87 17.44
C ASN A 106 -19.72 4.27 18.82
N LYS A 107 -18.94 3.20 18.85
CA LYS A 107 -18.53 2.60 20.14
C LYS A 107 -17.47 3.46 20.82
N ILE A 108 -17.54 3.51 22.15
CA ILE A 108 -16.50 4.14 22.97
C ILE A 108 -15.25 3.26 22.93
N ILE A 109 -14.09 3.84 22.62
CA ILE A 109 -12.85 3.07 22.42
C ILE A 109 -12.45 2.31 23.70
N GLN A 110 -12.69 2.92 24.88
CA GLN A 110 -12.41 2.30 26.17
C GLN A 110 -13.32 1.09 26.49
N GLU A 111 -14.44 0.96 25.80
CA GLU A 111 -15.42 -0.11 25.99
C GLU A 111 -15.43 -1.12 24.84
N LEU A 112 -14.52 -0.96 23.88
CA LEU A 112 -14.44 -1.82 22.69
C LEU A 112 -13.95 -3.23 23.09
N ARG A 113 -14.78 -4.23 22.84
CA ARG A 113 -14.48 -5.63 23.22
C ARG A 113 -14.05 -6.46 22.01
N PRO A 114 -13.30 -7.55 22.21
CA PRO A 114 -12.99 -8.49 21.14
C PRO A 114 -14.22 -8.99 20.37
N LEU A 115 -15.34 -9.23 21.06
CA LEU A 115 -16.60 -9.68 20.46
C LEU A 115 -17.14 -8.66 19.43
N ASP A 116 -17.03 -7.36 19.70
CA ASP A 116 -17.48 -6.31 18.79
C ASP A 116 -16.69 -6.34 17.47
N ILE A 117 -15.40 -6.60 17.56
CA ILE A 117 -14.48 -6.70 16.39
C ILE A 117 -14.75 -8.00 15.63
N ASP A 118 -14.98 -9.11 16.33
CA ASP A 118 -15.33 -10.39 15.68
C ASP A 118 -16.64 -10.29 14.91
N GLN A 119 -17.68 -9.73 15.51
CA GLN A 119 -18.98 -9.49 14.87
C GLN A 119 -18.85 -8.59 13.63
N TRP A 120 -18.08 -7.50 13.74
CA TRP A 120 -17.78 -6.61 12.61
C TRP A 120 -17.09 -7.34 11.46
N MET A 121 -16.04 -8.12 11.74
CA MET A 121 -15.32 -8.90 10.73
C MET A 121 -16.23 -9.91 10.03
N ASN A 122 -17.08 -10.61 10.80
CA ASN A 122 -18.05 -11.56 10.27
C ASN A 122 -19.12 -10.85 9.40
N GLN A 123 -19.58 -9.65 9.79
CA GLN A 123 -20.53 -8.87 9.01
C GLN A 123 -19.93 -8.44 7.65
N LEU A 124 -18.68 -7.98 7.62
CA LEU A 124 -17.99 -7.63 6.37
C LEU A 124 -17.78 -8.86 5.48
N ALA A 125 -17.45 -10.02 6.06
CA ALA A 125 -17.32 -11.28 5.33
C ALA A 125 -18.65 -11.71 4.68
N ARG A 126 -19.78 -11.61 5.40
CA ARG A 126 -21.13 -11.90 4.87
C ARG A 126 -21.52 -10.97 3.72
N LYS A 127 -21.03 -9.72 3.71
CA LYS A 127 -21.17 -8.78 2.57
C LYS A 127 -20.26 -9.10 1.38
N GLY A 128 -19.56 -10.25 1.40
CA GLY A 128 -18.71 -10.71 0.30
C GLY A 128 -17.33 -10.06 0.23
N MET A 129 -16.87 -9.39 1.30
CA MET A 129 -15.55 -8.78 1.30
C MET A 129 -14.45 -9.83 1.28
N ALA A 130 -13.53 -9.72 0.32
CA ALA A 130 -12.45 -10.68 0.14
C ALA A 130 -11.51 -10.75 1.35
N LYS A 131 -11.01 -11.96 1.67
CA LYS A 131 -10.14 -12.25 2.80
C LYS A 131 -8.92 -11.30 2.88
N GLY A 132 -8.28 -11.00 1.76
CA GLY A 132 -7.15 -10.06 1.71
C GLY A 132 -7.55 -8.64 2.13
N THR A 133 -8.71 -8.16 1.69
CA THR A 133 -9.25 -6.84 2.07
C THR A 133 -9.57 -6.79 3.56
N LEU A 134 -10.19 -7.84 4.10
CA LEU A 134 -10.49 -7.97 5.53
C LEU A 134 -9.20 -7.95 6.36
N SER A 135 -8.16 -8.67 5.92
CA SER A 135 -6.86 -8.69 6.60
C SER A 135 -6.24 -7.30 6.68
N ILE A 136 -6.26 -6.55 5.58
CA ILE A 136 -5.76 -5.17 5.54
C ILE A 136 -6.60 -4.27 6.46
N THR A 137 -7.93 -4.36 6.38
CA THR A 137 -8.84 -3.53 7.19
C THR A 137 -8.67 -3.79 8.69
N LYS A 138 -8.55 -5.07 9.09
CA LYS A 138 -8.21 -5.46 10.47
C LYS A 138 -6.84 -4.92 10.88
N GLY A 139 -5.84 -5.01 9.99
CA GLY A 139 -4.49 -4.50 10.25
C GLY A 139 -4.48 -3.00 10.54
N VAL A 140 -5.26 -2.21 9.79
CA VAL A 140 -5.40 -0.76 10.03
C VAL A 140 -6.02 -0.48 11.41
N LEU A 141 -7.11 -1.17 11.77
CA LEU A 141 -7.71 -1.03 13.10
C LEU A 141 -6.72 -1.45 14.20
N SER A 142 -6.01 -2.56 14.01
CA SER A 142 -5.04 -3.05 15.00
C SER A 142 -3.88 -2.06 15.21
N ALA A 143 -3.40 -1.42 14.14
CA ALA A 143 -2.37 -0.39 14.24
C ALA A 143 -2.87 0.85 15.01
N ALA A 144 -4.09 1.29 14.74
CA ALA A 144 -4.72 2.38 15.47
C ALA A 144 -4.91 2.05 16.97
N LEU A 145 -5.36 0.83 17.28
CA LEU A 145 -5.54 0.39 18.67
C LEU A 145 -4.21 0.22 19.42
N ASN A 146 -3.12 -0.17 18.73
CA ASN A 146 -1.79 -0.15 19.34
C ASN A 146 -1.34 1.29 19.66
N TYR A 147 -1.63 2.25 18.78
CA TYR A 147 -1.38 3.67 19.06
C TYR A 147 -2.25 4.17 20.23
N ALA A 148 -3.47 3.65 20.39
CA ALA A 148 -4.35 3.95 21.51
C ALA A 148 -3.80 3.41 22.85
N ILE A 149 -2.98 2.35 22.84
CA ILE A 149 -2.25 1.91 24.04
C ILE A 149 -1.07 2.84 24.30
N TYR A 150 -0.22 3.06 23.28
CA TYR A 150 0.93 3.94 23.36
C TYR A 150 1.15 4.59 21.98
N PRO A 151 1.29 5.90 21.89
CA PRO A 151 1.46 6.87 23.00
C PRO A 151 0.17 7.48 23.54
N ALA A 152 -1.04 7.15 23.03
CA ALA A 152 -2.26 7.87 23.39
C ALA A 152 -2.83 7.48 24.78
N GLU A 153 -2.41 6.36 25.37
CA GLU A 153 -2.79 5.87 26.71
C GLU A 153 -4.32 5.83 26.99
N LEU A 154 -5.11 5.55 25.93
CA LEU A 154 -6.58 5.51 26.00
C LEU A 154 -7.12 4.14 26.43
N ILE A 155 -6.40 3.08 26.12
CA ILE A 155 -6.76 1.68 26.42
C ILE A 155 -5.53 0.92 26.93
N SER A 156 -5.75 -0.10 27.76
CA SER A 156 -4.66 -0.90 28.34
C SER A 156 -4.24 -2.09 27.47
N ALA A 157 -5.12 -2.56 26.55
CA ALA A 157 -4.87 -3.69 25.69
C ALA A 157 -5.57 -3.55 24.35
N ASN A 158 -5.00 -4.14 23.29
CA ASN A 158 -5.60 -4.13 21.97
C ASN A 158 -6.57 -5.31 21.79
N PRO A 159 -7.90 -5.05 21.76
CA PRO A 159 -8.90 -6.12 21.66
C PRO A 159 -8.93 -6.82 20.28
N SER A 160 -8.21 -6.31 19.27
CA SER A 160 -8.18 -6.91 17.93
C SER A 160 -7.15 -8.03 17.77
N LEU A 161 -6.20 -8.21 18.70
CA LEU A 161 -5.05 -9.11 18.51
C LEU A 161 -5.49 -10.58 18.34
N ALA A 162 -6.38 -11.06 19.20
CA ALA A 162 -6.85 -12.45 19.15
C ALA A 162 -7.82 -12.74 17.99
N ILE A 163 -8.38 -11.71 17.35
CA ILE A 163 -9.39 -11.87 16.31
C ILE A 163 -8.75 -12.32 15.01
N LYS A 164 -9.29 -13.39 14.42
CA LYS A 164 -8.88 -13.92 13.12
C LYS A 164 -9.83 -13.48 12.03
N VAL A 165 -9.31 -13.34 10.80
CA VAL A 165 -10.17 -13.12 9.64
C VAL A 165 -11.04 -14.34 9.41
N PRO A 166 -12.37 -14.19 9.25
CA PRO A 166 -13.31 -15.30 9.08
C PRO A 166 -12.89 -16.25 7.96
N ARG A 167 -12.99 -17.57 8.21
CA ARG A 167 -12.69 -18.58 7.19
C ARG A 167 -13.68 -18.56 6.03
N SER A 168 -14.91 -18.12 6.27
CA SER A 168 -15.98 -17.96 5.28
C SER A 168 -15.73 -16.82 4.30
N ALA A 169 -14.78 -15.91 4.57
CA ALA A 169 -14.46 -14.81 3.67
C ALA A 169 -13.93 -15.33 2.33
N PRO A 170 -14.48 -14.85 1.19
CA PRO A 170 -14.09 -15.34 -0.13
C PRO A 170 -12.61 -15.10 -0.39
N ARG A 171 -11.91 -16.14 -0.87
CA ARG A 171 -10.53 -16.01 -1.35
C ARG A 171 -10.59 -15.60 -2.82
N LYS A 172 -10.18 -14.38 -3.12
CA LYS A 172 -9.96 -13.98 -4.51
C LYS A 172 -8.65 -14.62 -4.98
N VAL A 173 -8.75 -15.75 -5.66
CA VAL A 173 -7.62 -16.36 -6.34
C VAL A 173 -7.34 -15.51 -7.58
N THR A 174 -6.33 -14.67 -7.52
CA THR A 174 -5.85 -13.96 -8.70
C THR A 174 -5.01 -14.96 -9.50
N LYS A 175 -5.58 -15.51 -10.57
CA LYS A 175 -4.84 -16.36 -11.51
C LYS A 175 -3.67 -15.54 -12.05
N ARG A 176 -2.45 -16.03 -11.87
CA ARG A 176 -1.27 -15.41 -12.47
C ARG A 176 -1.35 -15.68 -13.97
N THR A 177 -1.57 -14.64 -14.75
CA THR A 177 -1.64 -14.77 -16.21
C THR A 177 -0.25 -14.57 -16.77
N ILE A 178 0.25 -15.57 -17.46
CA ILE A 178 1.45 -15.49 -18.29
C ILE A 178 0.99 -15.10 -19.69
N ILE A 179 1.65 -14.14 -20.29
CA ILE A 179 1.33 -13.62 -21.63
C ILE A 179 1.90 -14.58 -22.64
N THR A 180 1.08 -15.14 -23.53
CA THR A 180 1.55 -15.97 -24.62
C THR A 180 2.12 -15.13 -25.77
N PRO A 181 2.97 -15.71 -26.65
CA PRO A 181 3.45 -15.00 -27.85
C PRO A 181 2.32 -14.44 -28.71
N GLU A 182 1.21 -15.20 -28.87
CA GLU A 182 0.04 -14.81 -29.66
C GLU A 182 -0.68 -13.62 -29.03
N GLN A 183 -0.81 -13.61 -27.69
CA GLN A 183 -1.39 -12.47 -26.96
C GLN A 183 -0.52 -11.22 -27.09
N LEU A 184 0.81 -11.37 -27.03
CA LEU A 184 1.72 -10.24 -27.24
C LEU A 184 1.61 -9.72 -28.67
N ALA A 185 1.58 -10.60 -29.69
CA ALA A 185 1.40 -10.21 -31.08
C ALA A 185 0.08 -9.43 -31.26
N ALA A 186 -1.03 -9.95 -30.76
CA ALA A 186 -2.34 -9.28 -30.82
C ALA A 186 -2.33 -7.89 -30.13
N LEU A 187 -1.60 -7.74 -29.02
CA LEU A 187 -1.41 -6.42 -28.39
C LEU A 187 -0.60 -5.46 -29.26
N LEU A 188 0.44 -5.95 -29.94
CA LEU A 188 1.29 -5.12 -30.79
C LEU A 188 0.59 -4.73 -32.10
N ASP A 189 -0.32 -5.59 -32.58
CA ASP A 189 -1.21 -5.29 -33.73
C ASP A 189 -2.24 -4.22 -33.37
N GLU A 190 -2.87 -4.30 -32.19
CA GLU A 190 -3.76 -3.26 -31.67
C GLU A 190 -3.00 -1.94 -31.43
N PHE A 191 -1.69 -1.99 -31.11
CA PHE A 191 -0.85 -0.82 -30.85
C PHE A 191 0.29 -0.73 -31.86
N PRO A 192 0.02 -0.32 -33.12
CA PRO A 192 1.06 -0.17 -34.14
C PRO A 192 2.11 0.88 -33.75
N VAL A 193 3.18 0.96 -34.53
CA VAL A 193 4.23 1.97 -34.33
C VAL A 193 3.62 3.37 -34.30
N GLY A 194 3.97 4.16 -33.28
CA GLY A 194 3.38 5.48 -33.04
C GLY A 194 2.13 5.48 -32.14
N HIS A 195 1.54 4.32 -31.83
CA HIS A 195 0.43 4.27 -30.89
C HIS A 195 0.92 4.46 -29.44
N LYS A 196 0.22 5.29 -28.66
CA LYS A 196 0.61 5.69 -27.29
C LYS A 196 0.84 4.54 -26.30
N TYR A 197 0.20 3.39 -26.48
CA TYR A 197 0.33 2.24 -25.57
C TYR A 197 1.42 1.25 -25.98
N ARG A 198 1.98 1.36 -27.19
CA ARG A 198 3.01 0.45 -27.69
C ARG A 198 4.24 0.43 -26.77
N ILE A 199 4.80 1.60 -26.50
CA ILE A 199 6.02 1.71 -25.67
C ILE A 199 5.81 1.27 -24.21
N PRO A 200 4.75 1.70 -23.49
CA PRO A 200 4.45 1.15 -22.17
C PRO A 200 4.33 -0.37 -22.14
N VAL A 201 3.70 -0.98 -23.15
CA VAL A 201 3.57 -2.45 -23.26
C VAL A 201 4.92 -3.12 -23.50
N LEU A 202 5.72 -2.63 -24.46
CA LEU A 202 7.05 -3.16 -24.75
C LEU A 202 7.99 -3.02 -23.55
N LEU A 203 8.04 -1.85 -22.92
CA LEU A 203 8.82 -1.66 -21.68
C LEU A 203 8.38 -2.65 -20.60
N ALA A 204 7.07 -2.82 -20.39
CA ALA A 204 6.57 -3.76 -19.39
C ALA A 204 6.97 -5.22 -19.68
N TYR A 205 6.92 -5.64 -20.94
CA TYR A 205 7.27 -6.99 -21.35
C TYR A 205 8.78 -7.26 -21.25
N HIS A 206 9.60 -6.38 -21.84
CA HIS A 206 11.05 -6.56 -21.91
C HIS A 206 11.79 -6.29 -20.59
N THR A 207 11.19 -5.56 -19.65
CA THR A 207 11.88 -5.19 -18.40
C THR A 207 11.26 -5.78 -17.14
N GLY A 208 9.98 -6.15 -17.17
CA GLY A 208 9.24 -6.55 -15.98
C GLY A 208 9.09 -5.44 -14.94
N ALA A 209 9.43 -4.19 -15.25
CA ALA A 209 9.30 -3.05 -14.34
C ALA A 209 7.82 -2.79 -13.95
N ARG A 210 7.60 -2.18 -12.80
CA ARG A 210 6.22 -1.82 -12.39
C ARG A 210 5.65 -0.76 -13.31
N ILE A 211 4.36 -0.83 -13.63
CA ILE A 211 3.75 0.11 -14.58
C ILE A 211 3.92 1.57 -14.16
N GLY A 212 3.88 1.88 -12.86
CA GLY A 212 4.14 3.23 -12.38
C GLY A 212 5.58 3.69 -12.62
N GLU A 213 6.55 2.78 -12.53
CA GLU A 213 7.96 3.04 -12.85
C GLU A 213 8.11 3.34 -14.35
N ILE A 214 7.48 2.52 -15.21
CA ILE A 214 7.49 2.69 -16.67
C ILE A 214 6.87 4.02 -17.09
N LEU A 215 5.71 4.36 -16.55
CA LEU A 215 5.01 5.61 -16.88
C LEU A 215 5.72 6.86 -16.33
N GLY A 216 6.59 6.68 -15.34
CA GLY A 216 7.42 7.75 -14.78
C GLY A 216 8.83 7.84 -15.36
N LEU A 217 9.19 7.03 -16.37
CA LEU A 217 10.49 7.09 -17.02
C LEU A 217 10.65 8.38 -17.84
N GLU A 218 11.79 9.04 -17.65
CA GLU A 218 12.23 10.16 -18.49
C GLU A 218 13.31 9.68 -19.47
N TRP A 219 13.50 10.42 -20.59
CA TRP A 219 14.54 10.05 -21.56
C TRP A 219 15.95 10.12 -21.00
N GLN A 220 16.21 10.97 -20.01
CA GLN A 220 17.48 11.00 -19.28
C GLN A 220 17.79 9.74 -18.46
N ASP A 221 16.78 8.90 -18.21
CA ASP A 221 16.91 7.62 -17.49
C ASP A 221 17.25 6.45 -18.43
N ILE A 222 17.31 6.68 -19.74
CA ILE A 222 17.57 5.68 -20.76
C ILE A 222 18.83 6.02 -21.54
N ASP A 223 19.85 5.19 -21.39
CA ASP A 223 21.05 5.24 -22.25
C ASP A 223 20.88 4.20 -23.37
N LEU A 224 20.54 4.71 -24.57
CA LEU A 224 20.29 3.87 -25.74
C LEU A 224 21.56 3.23 -26.32
N ASP A 225 22.74 3.80 -26.05
CA ASP A 225 24.04 3.30 -26.55
C ASP A 225 24.57 2.22 -25.60
N LYS A 226 24.54 2.47 -24.30
CA LYS A 226 24.85 1.47 -23.27
C LYS A 226 23.74 0.43 -23.09
N LYS A 227 22.57 0.63 -23.70
CA LYS A 227 21.37 -0.21 -23.57
C LYS A 227 20.96 -0.38 -22.10
N SER A 228 20.92 0.67 -21.33
CA SER A 228 20.57 0.63 -19.93
C SER A 228 19.40 1.57 -19.57
N VAL A 229 18.67 1.19 -18.53
CA VAL A 229 17.54 1.94 -17.97
C VAL A 229 17.75 2.08 -16.48
N ARG A 230 17.53 3.29 -15.96
CA ARG A 230 17.58 3.63 -14.54
C ARG A 230 16.16 3.88 -14.01
N ILE A 231 15.78 3.17 -12.95
CA ILE A 231 14.52 3.42 -12.23
C ILE A 231 14.81 4.28 -11.00
N ARG A 232 14.28 5.50 -10.97
CA ARG A 232 14.44 6.43 -9.85
C ARG A 232 13.14 7.07 -9.35
N GLN A 233 12.05 6.89 -10.10
CA GLN A 233 10.74 7.41 -9.73
C GLN A 233 9.61 6.57 -10.32
N GLN A 234 8.40 6.84 -9.91
CA GLN A 234 7.18 6.25 -10.44
C GLN A 234 6.06 7.28 -10.56
N LEU A 235 5.27 7.22 -11.61
CA LEU A 235 4.06 8.01 -11.76
C LEU A 235 2.91 7.32 -11.04
N GLN A 236 2.30 7.98 -10.06
CA GLN A 236 1.20 7.44 -9.27
C GLN A 236 -0.04 8.31 -9.35
N ASN A 237 -1.21 7.68 -9.42
CA ASN A 237 -2.50 8.33 -9.29
C ASN A 237 -2.93 8.35 -7.82
N CYS A 238 -3.22 9.52 -7.28
CA CYS A 238 -3.94 9.67 -6.03
C CYS A 238 -5.45 9.65 -6.33
N ARG A 239 -6.11 8.54 -5.98
CA ARG A 239 -7.50 8.27 -6.37
C ARG A 239 -8.51 9.25 -5.78
N ASP A 240 -8.24 9.78 -4.59
CA ASP A 240 -9.16 10.69 -3.88
C ASP A 240 -9.31 12.02 -4.60
N VAL A 241 -8.21 12.55 -5.14
CA VAL A 241 -8.18 13.85 -5.80
C VAL A 241 -8.00 13.75 -7.33
N GLN A 242 -7.91 12.54 -7.86
CA GLN A 242 -7.68 12.26 -9.29
C GLN A 242 -6.46 12.96 -9.91
N VAL A 243 -5.46 13.24 -9.09
CA VAL A 243 -4.23 13.92 -9.46
C VAL A 243 -3.08 12.92 -9.54
N TYR A 244 -2.11 13.20 -10.41
CA TYR A 244 -0.92 12.37 -10.58
C TYR A 244 0.27 13.02 -9.88
N PHE A 245 1.14 12.18 -9.31
CA PHE A 245 2.35 12.60 -8.62
C PHE A 245 3.52 11.72 -9.04
N PHE A 246 4.71 12.33 -9.11
CA PHE A 246 5.93 11.54 -9.08
C PHE A 246 6.26 11.17 -7.64
N GLU A 247 6.41 9.89 -7.40
CA GLU A 247 6.77 9.35 -6.09
C GLU A 247 8.13 8.63 -6.19
N SER A 248 8.94 8.75 -5.15
CA SER A 248 10.12 7.91 -5.00
C SER A 248 9.72 6.43 -5.00
N PRO A 249 10.56 5.51 -5.45
CA PRO A 249 10.34 4.09 -5.31
C PRO A 249 10.06 3.71 -3.84
N LYS A 250 9.42 2.54 -3.63
CA LYS A 250 8.92 2.15 -2.31
C LYS A 250 10.05 1.81 -1.33
N THR A 251 11.14 1.26 -1.82
CA THR A 251 12.30 0.79 -1.06
C THR A 251 13.58 1.20 -1.77
N GLU A 252 14.70 1.23 -1.06
CA GLU A 252 16.03 1.50 -1.67
C GLU A 252 16.35 0.50 -2.77
N SER A 253 16.04 -0.78 -2.60
CA SER A 253 16.22 -1.82 -3.63
C SER A 253 15.40 -1.59 -4.90
N SER A 254 14.44 -0.67 -4.87
CA SER A 254 13.67 -0.29 -6.06
C SER A 254 14.39 0.73 -6.94
N TYR A 255 15.40 1.47 -6.41
CA TYR A 255 16.35 2.23 -7.22
C TYR A 255 17.32 1.25 -7.84
N ARG A 256 17.33 1.17 -9.16
CA ARG A 256 18.14 0.18 -9.86
C ARG A 256 18.40 0.57 -11.30
N ASP A 257 19.53 0.12 -11.79
CA ASP A 257 19.92 0.17 -13.19
C ASP A 257 19.90 -1.25 -13.75
N PHE A 258 19.44 -1.43 -14.96
CA PHE A 258 19.47 -2.72 -15.63
C PHE A 258 19.60 -2.57 -17.15
N TYR A 259 20.17 -3.60 -17.79
CA TYR A 259 20.32 -3.60 -19.24
C TYR A 259 19.05 -4.05 -19.96
N ILE A 260 18.84 -3.51 -21.17
CA ILE A 260 17.74 -3.84 -22.07
C ILE A 260 18.26 -4.43 -23.39
N ASP A 261 17.44 -5.22 -24.03
CA ASP A 261 17.79 -5.88 -25.28
C ASP A 261 17.74 -4.91 -26.49
N SER A 262 18.41 -5.34 -27.58
CA SER A 262 18.56 -4.54 -28.80
C SER A 262 17.22 -4.27 -29.52
N LYS A 263 16.23 -5.19 -29.38
CA LYS A 263 14.91 -5.04 -29.98
C LYS A 263 14.15 -3.88 -29.31
N LEU A 264 14.17 -3.82 -27.97
CA LEU A 264 13.57 -2.72 -27.23
C LEU A 264 14.28 -1.39 -27.54
N VAL A 265 15.62 -1.38 -27.64
CA VAL A 265 16.39 -0.18 -28.02
C VAL A 265 15.95 0.34 -29.39
N SER A 266 15.78 -0.56 -30.38
CA SER A 266 15.30 -0.18 -31.71
C SER A 266 13.91 0.47 -31.68
N GLU A 267 12.98 -0.11 -30.92
CA GLU A 267 11.62 0.45 -30.75
C GLU A 267 11.65 1.81 -30.01
N LEU A 268 12.50 1.97 -29.01
CA LEU A 268 12.68 3.24 -28.30
C LEU A 268 13.28 4.33 -29.20
N LYS A 269 14.24 4.00 -30.04
CA LYS A 269 14.80 4.96 -31.05
C LYS A 269 13.71 5.45 -32.01
N LYS A 270 12.92 4.52 -32.58
CA LYS A 270 11.77 4.86 -33.45
C LYS A 270 10.76 5.75 -32.72
N TRP A 271 10.48 5.42 -31.47
CA TRP A 271 9.54 6.21 -30.66
C TRP A 271 10.03 7.61 -30.35
N LYS A 272 11.30 7.77 -29.99
CA LYS A 272 11.91 9.09 -29.75
C LYS A 272 11.79 9.99 -30.97
N THR A 273 12.06 9.44 -32.15
CA THR A 273 11.86 10.15 -33.45
C THR A 273 10.39 10.51 -33.66
N ALA A 274 9.46 9.57 -33.39
CA ALA A 274 8.03 9.84 -33.55
C ALA A 274 7.50 10.91 -32.57
N GLN A 275 7.98 10.95 -31.33
CA GLN A 275 7.66 12.03 -30.38
C GLN A 275 8.18 13.38 -30.86
N GLY A 276 9.41 13.44 -31.35
CA GLY A 276 9.99 14.66 -31.94
C GLY A 276 9.16 15.17 -33.11
N ALA A 277 8.78 14.29 -34.04
CA ALA A 277 7.93 14.60 -35.18
C ALA A 277 6.53 15.09 -34.74
N ALA A 278 5.94 14.46 -33.74
CA ALA A 278 4.64 14.86 -33.19
C ALA A 278 4.70 16.26 -32.55
N ARG A 279 5.78 16.57 -31.84
CA ARG A 279 6.04 17.89 -31.26
C ARG A 279 6.16 18.95 -32.32
N MET A 280 6.95 18.72 -33.38
CA MET A 280 7.10 19.64 -34.53
C MET A 280 5.76 19.88 -35.23
N LYS A 281 5.01 18.81 -35.50
CA LYS A 281 3.72 18.90 -36.19
C LYS A 281 2.67 19.71 -35.40
N ARG A 282 2.67 19.63 -34.06
CA ARG A 282 1.70 20.32 -33.20
C ARG A 282 2.15 21.73 -32.82
N GLY A 283 3.45 22.00 -32.88
CA GLY A 283 4.00 23.33 -32.53
C GLY A 283 3.59 23.74 -31.13
N GLU A 284 3.03 24.93 -30.99
CA GLU A 284 2.62 25.54 -29.72
C GLU A 284 1.55 24.76 -28.96
N ALA A 285 0.72 23.97 -29.66
CA ALA A 285 -0.33 23.15 -29.02
C ALA A 285 0.18 21.85 -28.40
N TYR A 286 1.46 21.50 -28.59
CA TYR A 286 2.04 20.30 -27.96
C TYR A 286 2.16 20.51 -26.48
N GLN A 287 1.80 19.46 -25.70
CA GLN A 287 1.79 19.51 -24.24
C GLN A 287 3.16 19.12 -23.66
N LEU A 288 3.69 20.00 -22.82
CA LEU A 288 4.86 19.73 -22.00
C LEU A 288 4.44 19.32 -20.59
N ILE A 289 5.16 18.39 -20.01
CA ILE A 289 4.82 17.84 -18.69
C ILE A 289 5.72 18.46 -17.64
N TYR A 290 5.14 18.85 -16.52
CA TYR A 290 5.82 19.51 -15.42
C TYR A 290 5.51 18.84 -14.10
N GLU A 291 6.44 18.97 -13.16
CA GLU A 291 6.30 18.60 -11.75
C GLU A 291 6.39 19.87 -10.90
N ASP A 292 5.41 20.11 -10.03
CA ASP A 292 5.45 21.21 -9.06
C ASP A 292 6.26 20.85 -7.80
N LYS A 293 6.44 21.81 -6.88
CA LYS A 293 7.11 21.61 -5.58
C LYS A 293 6.47 20.51 -4.73
N GLY A 294 5.18 20.25 -4.90
CA GLY A 294 4.42 19.18 -4.24
C GLY A 294 4.53 17.83 -4.94
N ARG A 295 5.35 17.74 -5.99
CA ARG A 295 5.51 16.58 -6.87
C ARG A 295 4.27 16.20 -7.68
N GLN A 296 3.31 17.13 -7.77
CA GLN A 296 2.13 16.96 -8.63
C GLN A 296 2.52 17.13 -10.09
N VAL A 297 1.97 16.25 -10.93
CA VAL A 297 2.20 16.24 -12.38
C VAL A 297 1.07 16.98 -13.08
N PHE A 298 1.42 17.91 -13.94
CA PHE A 298 0.50 18.64 -14.79
C PHE A 298 1.09 18.84 -16.18
N SER A 299 0.30 19.33 -17.12
CA SER A 299 0.76 19.62 -18.48
C SER A 299 0.31 21.01 -18.91
N LEU A 300 1.16 21.68 -19.69
CA LEU A 300 0.89 22.97 -20.32
C LEU A 300 1.26 22.89 -21.80
N PRO A 301 0.56 23.60 -22.69
CA PRO A 301 0.99 23.74 -24.10
C PRO A 301 2.32 24.49 -24.16
N VAL A 302 3.08 24.23 -25.23
CA VAL A 302 4.38 24.92 -25.47
C VAL A 302 4.25 26.45 -25.50
N SER A 303 3.06 26.95 -25.87
CA SER A 303 2.76 28.38 -25.88
C SER A 303 2.64 29.04 -24.50
N GLU A 304 2.56 28.25 -23.45
CA GLU A 304 2.41 28.75 -22.06
C GLU A 304 3.73 28.68 -21.31
N ASP A 305 4.01 29.73 -20.53
CA ASP A 305 5.20 29.78 -19.68
C ASP A 305 5.14 28.77 -18.52
N CYS A 306 6.29 28.20 -18.22
CA CYS A 306 6.44 27.31 -17.08
C CYS A 306 6.22 28.08 -15.77
N PRO A 307 5.30 27.65 -14.88
CA PRO A 307 5.10 28.26 -13.57
C PRO A 307 6.37 28.25 -12.73
N ALA A 308 6.59 29.31 -11.96
CA ALA A 308 7.76 29.44 -11.11
C ALA A 308 7.92 28.27 -10.14
N GLY A 309 9.06 27.59 -10.19
CA GLY A 309 9.39 26.43 -9.36
C GLY A 309 8.84 25.10 -9.83
N ALA A 310 8.21 25.03 -11.02
CA ALA A 310 7.91 23.77 -11.68
C ALA A 310 9.12 23.28 -12.49
N VAL A 311 9.26 21.97 -12.63
CA VAL A 311 10.36 21.31 -13.34
C VAL A 311 9.82 20.54 -14.53
N TYR A 312 10.37 20.80 -15.72
CA TYR A 312 10.04 20.06 -16.93
C TYR A 312 10.43 18.57 -16.80
N LYS A 313 9.56 17.69 -17.33
CA LYS A 313 9.73 16.24 -17.32
C LYS A 313 9.63 15.68 -18.73
N ASP A 314 10.75 15.22 -19.26
CA ASP A 314 10.82 14.64 -20.61
C ASP A 314 10.46 13.16 -20.57
N LEU A 315 9.16 12.87 -20.42
CA LEU A 315 8.66 11.50 -20.26
C LEU A 315 8.74 10.68 -21.55
N VAL A 316 9.16 9.43 -21.41
CA VAL A 316 9.17 8.42 -22.48
C VAL A 316 7.76 8.01 -22.88
N CYS A 317 6.86 7.86 -21.91
CA CYS A 317 5.50 7.36 -22.11
C CYS A 317 4.49 8.51 -22.22
N THR A 318 4.38 9.10 -23.41
CA THR A 318 3.39 10.13 -23.75
C THR A 318 2.47 9.67 -24.88
N ASP A 319 1.43 10.42 -25.15
CA ASP A 319 0.67 10.29 -26.38
C ASP A 319 1.19 11.26 -27.47
N GLN A 320 0.55 11.25 -28.63
CA GLN A 320 0.93 12.12 -29.75
C GLN A 320 0.67 13.61 -29.49
N THR A 321 -0.03 13.96 -28.42
CA THR A 321 -0.25 15.35 -28.00
C THR A 321 0.77 15.83 -26.98
N GLY A 322 1.64 14.93 -26.47
CA GLY A 322 2.59 15.19 -25.40
C GLY A 322 2.04 14.87 -24.01
N LEU A 323 0.76 14.52 -23.86
CA LEU A 323 0.17 14.16 -22.56
C LEU A 323 0.70 12.83 -22.04
N PHE A 324 0.96 12.77 -20.74
CA PHE A 324 1.38 11.53 -20.09
C PHE A 324 0.27 10.45 -20.07
N ILE A 325 0.67 9.19 -20.12
CA ILE A 325 -0.25 8.05 -20.15
C ILE A 325 -0.85 7.81 -18.76
N LYS A 326 -2.17 7.86 -18.67
CA LYS A 326 -2.92 7.55 -17.46
C LYS A 326 -3.15 6.05 -17.34
N TYR A 327 -2.62 5.42 -16.28
CA TYR A 327 -2.72 3.97 -16.07
C TYR A 327 -4.15 3.41 -16.12
N PRO A 328 -5.21 4.04 -15.59
CA PRO A 328 -6.57 3.51 -15.67
C PRO A 328 -7.05 3.29 -17.12
N ALA A 329 -6.65 4.15 -18.05
CA ALA A 329 -7.00 4.00 -19.47
C ALA A 329 -6.27 2.78 -20.09
N LEU A 330 -4.96 2.67 -19.90
CA LEU A 330 -4.18 1.50 -20.32
C LEU A 330 -4.72 0.20 -19.69
N SER A 331 -5.00 0.20 -18.39
CA SER A 331 -5.53 -0.96 -17.68
C SER A 331 -6.89 -1.42 -18.21
N ARG A 332 -7.73 -0.51 -18.69
CA ARG A 332 -9.02 -0.84 -19.31
C ARG A 332 -8.82 -1.61 -20.61
N VAL A 333 -7.87 -1.19 -21.41
CA VAL A 333 -7.56 -1.88 -22.68
C VAL A 333 -6.91 -3.24 -22.42
N LEU A 334 -5.91 -3.33 -21.54
CA LEU A 334 -5.27 -4.61 -21.19
C LEU A 334 -6.30 -5.66 -20.70
N ARG A 335 -7.33 -5.23 -19.96
CA ARG A 335 -8.40 -6.15 -19.51
C ARG A 335 -9.21 -6.77 -20.65
N ARG A 336 -9.32 -6.12 -21.82
CA ARG A 336 -9.98 -6.71 -23.00
C ARG A 336 -9.23 -7.95 -23.49
N PHE A 337 -7.91 -8.00 -23.27
CA PHE A 337 -7.05 -9.15 -23.58
C PHE A 337 -6.90 -10.13 -22.40
N GLY A 338 -7.69 -9.97 -21.33
CA GLY A 338 -7.56 -10.80 -20.11
C GLY A 338 -6.29 -10.50 -19.30
N LEU A 339 -5.60 -9.40 -19.56
CA LEU A 339 -4.33 -9.02 -18.98
C LEU A 339 -4.42 -7.86 -18.00
N ASN A 340 -3.38 -7.72 -17.20
CA ASN A 340 -3.14 -6.57 -16.35
C ASN A 340 -1.64 -6.24 -16.32
N ALA A 341 -1.25 -5.09 -15.76
CA ALA A 341 0.15 -4.68 -15.73
C ALA A 341 1.07 -5.68 -15.00
N HIS A 342 0.57 -6.42 -14.02
CA HIS A 342 1.37 -7.45 -13.34
C HIS A 342 1.56 -8.71 -14.19
N SER A 343 0.70 -8.97 -15.19
CA SER A 343 0.89 -10.08 -16.12
C SER A 343 2.24 -10.00 -16.85
N PHE A 344 2.63 -8.81 -17.29
CA PHE A 344 3.94 -8.59 -17.93
C PHE A 344 5.11 -8.94 -17.01
N ARG A 345 5.05 -8.47 -15.77
CA ARG A 345 6.08 -8.74 -14.77
C ARG A 345 6.14 -10.24 -14.41
N HIS A 346 4.98 -10.90 -14.31
CA HIS A 346 4.94 -12.35 -14.08
C HIS A 346 5.53 -13.12 -15.27
N THR A 347 5.18 -12.75 -16.51
CA THR A 347 5.74 -13.35 -17.73
C THR A 347 7.26 -13.18 -17.73
N HIS A 348 7.76 -11.95 -17.60
CA HIS A 348 9.19 -11.66 -17.58
C HIS A 348 9.94 -12.46 -16.50
N THR A 349 9.37 -12.57 -15.30
CA THR A 349 9.96 -13.36 -14.21
C THR A 349 10.00 -14.86 -14.55
N THR A 350 8.89 -15.38 -15.10
CA THR A 350 8.79 -16.81 -15.44
C THR A 350 9.72 -17.19 -16.61
N GLU A 351 9.82 -16.33 -17.62
CA GLU A 351 10.73 -16.53 -18.75
C GLU A 351 12.20 -16.52 -18.29
N LEU A 352 12.63 -15.53 -17.52
CA LEU A 352 13.99 -15.48 -16.97
C LEU A 352 14.31 -16.74 -16.15
N ALA A 353 13.37 -17.16 -15.30
CA ALA A 353 13.52 -18.38 -14.52
C ALA A 353 13.61 -19.64 -15.40
N ALA A 354 12.79 -19.72 -16.45
CA ALA A 354 12.81 -20.85 -17.38
C ALA A 354 14.12 -20.92 -18.18
N TYR A 355 14.76 -19.80 -18.46
CA TYR A 355 16.09 -19.72 -19.08
C TYR A 355 17.26 -19.80 -18.08
N GLY A 356 17.01 -20.14 -16.82
CA GLY A 356 18.03 -20.45 -15.83
C GLY A 356 18.66 -19.22 -15.14
N ALA A 357 18.06 -18.05 -15.23
CA ALA A 357 18.53 -16.90 -14.48
C ALA A 357 18.38 -17.12 -12.96
N LEU A 358 19.38 -16.71 -12.18
CA LEU A 358 19.36 -16.92 -10.73
C LEU A 358 18.22 -16.11 -10.06
N PRO A 359 17.56 -16.66 -9.02
CA PRO A 359 16.52 -15.96 -8.29
C PRO A 359 16.96 -14.61 -7.73
N THR A 360 18.22 -14.49 -7.32
CA THR A 360 18.83 -13.25 -6.83
C THR A 360 18.91 -12.19 -7.92
N ASP A 361 19.31 -12.56 -9.12
CA ASP A 361 19.46 -11.66 -10.26
C ASP A 361 18.09 -11.17 -10.75
N ILE A 362 17.11 -12.09 -10.81
CA ILE A 362 15.72 -11.74 -11.10
C ILE A 362 15.18 -10.78 -10.05
N ALA A 363 15.43 -11.04 -8.75
CA ALA A 363 14.98 -10.16 -7.67
C ALA A 363 15.63 -8.78 -7.76
N ALA A 364 16.93 -8.70 -8.01
CA ALA A 364 17.66 -7.44 -8.21
C ALA A 364 17.10 -6.65 -9.40
N ARG A 365 16.96 -7.32 -10.58
CA ARG A 365 16.39 -6.70 -11.79
C ARG A 365 14.99 -6.14 -11.57
N LEU A 366 14.16 -6.85 -10.81
CA LEU A 366 12.79 -6.45 -10.51
C LEU A 366 12.68 -5.44 -9.34
N GLY A 367 13.74 -5.22 -8.57
CA GLY A 367 13.72 -4.38 -7.37
C GLY A 367 12.86 -5.01 -6.26
N HIS A 368 13.06 -6.28 -5.97
CA HIS A 368 12.53 -6.96 -4.80
C HIS A 368 13.54 -6.85 -3.66
N HIS A 369 13.04 -6.64 -2.45
CA HIS A 369 13.89 -6.58 -1.25
C HIS A 369 14.60 -7.92 -0.97
N ASP A 370 13.92 -9.04 -1.29
CA ASP A 370 14.47 -10.39 -1.14
C ASP A 370 14.01 -11.29 -2.30
N ALA A 371 14.66 -12.43 -2.43
CA ALA A 371 14.34 -13.45 -3.43
C ALA A 371 13.14 -14.32 -3.07
N THR A 372 12.50 -14.15 -1.89
CA THR A 372 11.42 -15.03 -1.39
C THR A 372 10.23 -15.08 -2.36
N MET A 373 9.90 -13.92 -2.97
CA MET A 373 8.83 -13.84 -3.98
C MET A 373 9.20 -14.59 -5.26
N VAL A 374 10.47 -14.55 -5.65
CA VAL A 374 10.99 -15.26 -6.83
C VAL A 374 11.12 -16.75 -6.53
N ASN A 375 11.63 -17.12 -5.35
CA ASN A 375 11.75 -18.52 -4.91
C ASN A 375 10.39 -19.24 -4.88
N LYS A 376 9.31 -18.54 -4.49
CA LYS A 376 7.94 -19.08 -4.59
C LYS A 376 7.50 -19.36 -6.03
N LEU A 377 8.11 -18.74 -7.01
CA LEU A 377 7.85 -19.02 -8.43
C LEU A 377 8.59 -20.28 -8.88
N TYR A 378 9.84 -20.46 -8.42
CA TYR A 378 10.62 -21.70 -8.66
C TYR A 378 10.02 -22.92 -7.96
N ALA A 379 9.28 -22.74 -6.86
CA ALA A 379 8.56 -23.83 -6.20
C ALA A 379 7.36 -24.37 -7.02
N HIS A 380 6.95 -23.66 -8.08
CA HIS A 380 5.96 -24.12 -9.05
C HIS A 380 6.68 -24.53 -10.34
N ASP A 381 7.16 -25.79 -10.34
CA ASP A 381 7.88 -26.45 -11.42
C ASP A 381 7.09 -26.35 -12.74
N THR A 382 7.51 -25.47 -13.65
CA THR A 382 6.92 -25.40 -14.99
C THR A 382 7.61 -26.44 -15.90
N GLU A 383 6.89 -26.94 -16.91
CA GLU A 383 7.47 -27.89 -17.88
C GLU A 383 8.74 -27.33 -18.54
N ALA A 384 8.76 -26.03 -18.84
CA ALA A 384 9.94 -25.34 -19.36
C ALA A 384 11.13 -25.37 -18.38
N MET A 385 10.89 -25.26 -17.06
CA MET A 385 11.94 -25.36 -16.03
C MET A 385 12.51 -26.78 -15.95
N LYS A 386 11.67 -27.82 -16.09
CA LYS A 386 12.10 -29.22 -16.12
C LYS A 386 13.00 -29.49 -17.33
N GLN A 387 12.59 -29.04 -18.51
CA GLN A 387 13.38 -29.16 -19.75
C GLN A 387 14.69 -28.38 -19.65
N ALA A 388 14.70 -27.17 -19.10
CA ALA A 388 15.95 -26.43 -18.89
C ALA A 388 16.90 -27.15 -17.93
N THR A 389 16.38 -27.81 -16.89
CA THR A 389 17.18 -28.61 -15.94
C THR A 389 17.83 -29.79 -16.67
N VAL A 390 17.09 -30.51 -17.52
CA VAL A 390 17.64 -31.60 -18.35
C VAL A 390 18.74 -31.10 -19.27
N SER A 391 18.54 -29.99 -19.96
CA SER A 391 19.55 -29.36 -20.82
C SER A 391 20.84 -28.97 -20.09
N ILE A 392 20.73 -28.50 -18.84
CA ILE A 392 21.90 -28.20 -18.00
C ILE A 392 22.64 -29.48 -17.63
N ILE A 393 21.93 -30.55 -17.27
CA ILE A 393 22.52 -31.86 -16.96
C ILE A 393 23.26 -32.41 -18.20
N GLU A 394 22.64 -32.39 -19.35
CA GLU A 394 23.26 -32.83 -20.60
C GLU A 394 24.56 -32.05 -20.91
N LYS A 395 24.54 -30.74 -20.79
CA LYS A 395 25.73 -29.87 -20.95
C LYS A 395 26.83 -30.16 -19.92
N SER A 396 26.44 -30.55 -18.69
CA SER A 396 27.41 -30.87 -17.63
C SER A 396 28.09 -32.22 -17.90
N ILE A 397 27.36 -33.19 -18.40
CA ILE A 397 27.87 -34.54 -18.71
C ILE A 397 28.90 -34.50 -19.88
N VAL A 398 28.65 -33.64 -20.89
CA VAL A 398 29.58 -33.49 -22.04
C VAL A 398 30.97 -32.95 -21.59
N ARG A 399 31.09 -32.33 -20.40
CA ARG A 399 32.39 -31.88 -19.87
C ARG A 399 33.24 -32.99 -19.24
N TYR A 400 32.71 -34.19 -19.10
CA TYR A 400 33.39 -35.36 -18.53
C TYR A 400 33.74 -36.43 -19.58
N GLN A 401 33.45 -36.20 -20.87
CA GLN A 401 33.94 -36.95 -22.02
C GLN A 401 35.08 -36.18 -22.69
#